data_3e98915866197385437b9b33c99f5afa
#
_entry.id   3e98915866197385437b9b33c99f5afa
#
_cell.length_a   1.000
_cell.length_b   1.000
_cell.length_c   1.000
_cell.angle_alpha   90.00
_cell.angle_beta   90.00
_cell.angle_gamma   90.00
#
_symmetry.space_group_name_H-M   'P 1'
#
loop_
_entity.id
_entity.type
_entity.pdbx_description
1 polymer ?
#
loop_
_entity_poly.entity_id
_entity_poly.type
_entity_poly.pdbx_seq_one_letter_code
_entity_poly.pdbx_strand_id
1 'polypeptide(L)'
;MAQTEQKNQNVKKQFEELQSLLERAMALQTSMVLFEWDDETLAPKGAAEHTARVIGSLSEQYQEILASMRFKELLDVCLKAEKENAGVFDEVQSAILREAAEEQERLSCIPPEEYRAYAELTARATGIWTRAREKNDFASFAPVLKEIISYQKKFAAYRAKPGQKLYDVMLDTYEKGFNMEMLDPFFELMKGKIVPLLKESAERSKTVPDAFLSADYPEAAQAEAARFLAEYEGFDFDRGVLALSAHPFTTNLHNHDVRITTHYQKRIDSSIFSVLHETGHAIYEFGIRDDLTQTLVGQGTSMGMHECQSRFFENTVAEV
;
A
#
# COMPACT_ATOMS: atom_id res chain seq x y z
N MET A 1 -26.78 -34.82 -14.97
CA MET A 1 -27.25 -33.44 -14.70
C MET A 1 -27.47 -33.20 -13.20
N ALA A 2 -28.40 -33.86 -12.51
CA ALA A 2 -28.66 -33.60 -11.07
C ALA A 2 -27.47 -33.75 -10.14
N GLN A 3 -26.55 -34.72 -10.34
CA GLN A 3 -25.34 -34.89 -9.52
C GLN A 3 -24.31 -33.78 -9.76
N THR A 4 -24.21 -33.28 -10.99
CA THR A 4 -23.31 -32.18 -11.32
C THR A 4 -23.81 -30.85 -10.74
N GLU A 5 -25.13 -30.62 -10.78
CA GLU A 5 -25.75 -29.45 -10.17
C GLU A 5 -25.60 -29.45 -8.65
N GLN A 6 -25.78 -30.61 -8.00
CA GLN A 6 -25.59 -30.75 -6.55
C GLN A 6 -24.11 -30.54 -6.14
N LYS A 7 -23.14 -31.00 -6.96
CA LYS A 7 -21.73 -30.76 -6.76
C LYS A 7 -21.41 -29.26 -6.86
N ASN A 8 -21.91 -28.58 -7.90
CA ASN A 8 -21.71 -27.15 -8.08
C ASN A 8 -22.33 -26.32 -6.96
N GLN A 9 -23.51 -26.66 -6.48
CA GLN A 9 -24.15 -26.01 -5.31
C GLN A 9 -23.27 -26.13 -4.03
N ASN A 10 -22.69 -27.31 -3.81
CA ASN A 10 -21.81 -27.52 -2.67
C ASN A 10 -20.53 -26.67 -2.76
N VAL A 11 -19.93 -26.59 -3.94
CA VAL A 11 -18.75 -25.74 -4.20
C VAL A 11 -19.08 -24.27 -3.97
N LYS A 12 -20.22 -23.78 -4.43
CA LYS A 12 -20.67 -22.40 -4.19
C LYS A 12 -20.82 -22.08 -2.69
N LYS A 13 -21.40 -23.00 -1.90
CA LYS A 13 -21.46 -22.82 -0.44
C LYS A 13 -20.09 -22.75 0.22
N GLN A 14 -19.13 -23.53 -0.29
CA GLN A 14 -17.75 -23.46 0.22
C GLN A 14 -17.06 -22.17 -0.16
N PHE A 15 -17.33 -21.63 -1.36
CA PHE A 15 -16.88 -20.31 -1.75
C PHE A 15 -17.50 -19.20 -0.89
N GLU A 16 -18.79 -19.25 -0.59
CA GLU A 16 -19.47 -18.32 0.33
C GLU A 16 -18.84 -18.35 1.73
N GLU A 17 -18.48 -19.53 2.24
CA GLU A 17 -17.77 -19.64 3.52
C GLU A 17 -16.34 -19.05 3.44
N LEU A 18 -15.60 -19.32 2.36
CA LEU A 18 -14.29 -18.72 2.10
C LEU A 18 -14.39 -17.19 2.04
N GLN A 19 -15.40 -16.69 1.33
CA GLN A 19 -15.65 -15.24 1.22
C GLN A 19 -15.94 -14.61 2.58
N SER A 20 -16.71 -15.26 3.45
CA SER A 20 -16.95 -14.77 4.81
C SER A 20 -15.67 -14.70 5.66
N LEU A 21 -14.71 -15.61 5.46
CA LEU A 21 -13.41 -15.53 6.11
C LEU A 21 -12.57 -14.37 5.55
N LEU A 22 -12.60 -14.14 4.23
CA LEU A 22 -11.95 -13.02 3.58
C LEU A 22 -12.54 -11.67 4.06
N GLU A 23 -13.86 -11.55 4.14
CA GLU A 23 -14.52 -10.34 4.66
C GLU A 23 -14.06 -9.99 6.08
N ARG A 24 -13.94 -11.01 6.94
CA ARG A 24 -13.40 -10.82 8.30
C ARG A 24 -11.93 -10.38 8.29
N ALA A 25 -11.11 -10.98 7.44
CA ALA A 25 -9.71 -10.58 7.28
C ALA A 25 -9.59 -9.14 6.77
N MET A 26 -10.39 -8.76 5.76
CA MET A 26 -10.41 -7.39 5.24
C MET A 26 -10.87 -6.36 6.29
N ALA A 27 -11.84 -6.70 7.14
CA ALA A 27 -12.25 -5.82 8.24
C ALA A 27 -11.12 -5.59 9.26
N LEU A 28 -10.31 -6.61 9.55
CA LEU A 28 -9.12 -6.47 10.40
C LEU A 28 -8.05 -5.60 9.72
N GLN A 29 -7.82 -5.79 8.43
CA GLN A 29 -6.89 -4.98 7.63
C GLN A 29 -7.32 -3.52 7.62
N THR A 30 -8.58 -3.22 7.32
CA THR A 30 -9.14 -1.86 7.35
C THR A 30 -8.95 -1.21 8.73
N SER A 31 -9.13 -1.99 9.80
CA SER A 31 -8.92 -1.50 11.17
C SER A 31 -7.45 -1.14 11.43
N MET A 32 -6.50 -1.97 10.98
CA MET A 32 -5.06 -1.67 11.09
C MET A 32 -4.69 -0.40 10.33
N VAL A 33 -5.13 -0.29 9.08
CA VAL A 33 -4.91 0.89 8.23
C VAL A 33 -5.49 2.16 8.87
N LEU A 34 -6.65 2.08 9.51
CA LEU A 34 -7.22 3.23 10.25
C LEU A 34 -6.36 3.63 11.44
N PHE A 35 -5.82 2.67 12.20
CA PHE A 35 -4.90 2.97 13.30
C PHE A 35 -3.58 3.56 12.82
N GLU A 36 -3.05 3.09 11.69
CA GLU A 36 -1.84 3.64 11.06
C GLU A 36 -2.08 5.08 10.61
N TRP A 37 -3.21 5.35 9.97
CA TRP A 37 -3.59 6.71 9.57
C TRP A 37 -3.75 7.64 10.78
N ASP A 38 -4.39 7.18 11.86
CA ASP A 38 -4.57 7.96 13.08
C ASP A 38 -3.23 8.29 13.75
N ASP A 39 -2.31 7.32 13.83
CA ASP A 39 -0.96 7.49 14.42
C ASP A 39 -0.12 8.53 13.66
N GLU A 40 -0.28 8.61 12.35
CA GLU A 40 0.43 9.57 11.49
C GLU A 40 -0.19 10.98 11.50
N THR A 41 -1.45 11.13 11.94
CA THR A 41 -2.22 12.39 11.77
C THR A 41 -2.73 12.98 13.09
N LEU A 42 -3.58 12.27 13.82
CA LEU A 42 -4.35 12.81 14.94
C LEU A 42 -3.96 12.25 16.32
N ALA A 43 -3.39 11.04 16.38
CA ALA A 43 -3.10 10.38 17.63
C ALA A 43 -2.09 11.17 18.49
N PRO A 44 -2.31 11.28 19.79
CA PRO A 44 -1.33 11.89 20.68
C PRO A 44 -0.05 11.04 20.74
N LYS A 45 1.11 11.68 20.73
CA LYS A 45 2.44 11.02 20.74
C LYS A 45 2.61 9.96 21.84
N GLY A 46 1.87 10.06 22.94
CA GLY A 46 1.87 9.09 24.03
C GLY A 46 1.12 7.79 23.75
N ALA A 47 0.31 7.72 22.67
CA ALA A 47 -0.47 6.55 22.31
C ALA A 47 0.35 5.48 21.54
N ALA A 48 1.46 5.86 20.92
CA ALA A 48 2.20 5.04 19.95
C ALA A 48 2.49 3.60 20.41
N GLU A 49 2.90 3.41 21.68
CA GLU A 49 3.19 2.07 22.22
C GLU A 49 1.93 1.21 22.40
N HIS A 50 0.80 1.84 22.72
CA HIS A 50 -0.49 1.15 22.80
C HIS A 50 -1.02 0.82 21.41
N THR A 51 -0.99 1.77 20.49
CA THR A 51 -1.38 1.60 19.09
C THR A 51 -0.60 0.47 18.44
N ALA A 52 0.72 0.41 18.61
CA ALA A 52 1.55 -0.67 18.10
C ALA A 52 1.10 -2.06 18.59
N ARG A 53 0.75 -2.20 19.87
CA ARG A 53 0.23 -3.47 20.42
C ARG A 53 -1.14 -3.83 19.85
N VAL A 54 -2.00 -2.85 19.61
CA VAL A 54 -3.31 -3.08 18.97
C VAL A 54 -3.11 -3.56 17.54
N ILE A 55 -2.28 -2.89 16.74
CA ILE A 55 -1.93 -3.29 15.37
C ILE A 55 -1.34 -4.70 15.37
N GLY A 56 -0.41 -5.01 16.28
CA GLY A 56 0.16 -6.34 16.42
C GLY A 56 -0.89 -7.43 16.68
N SER A 57 -1.87 -7.16 17.56
CA SER A 57 -2.96 -8.11 17.85
C SER A 57 -3.91 -8.29 16.67
N LEU A 58 -4.23 -7.22 15.93
CA LEU A 58 -5.06 -7.29 14.74
C LEU A 58 -4.36 -8.04 13.60
N SER A 59 -3.05 -7.80 13.42
CA SER A 59 -2.26 -8.48 12.40
C SER A 59 -2.12 -9.99 12.66
N GLU A 60 -1.99 -10.39 13.93
CA GLU A 60 -2.00 -11.81 14.32
C GLU A 60 -3.33 -12.47 13.95
N GLN A 61 -4.47 -11.85 14.27
CA GLN A 61 -5.79 -12.37 13.91
C GLN A 61 -6.03 -12.41 12.39
N TYR A 62 -5.54 -11.42 11.66
CA TYR A 62 -5.57 -11.41 10.19
C TYR A 62 -4.81 -12.62 9.63
N GLN A 63 -3.60 -12.85 10.09
CA GLN A 63 -2.79 -13.99 9.68
C GLN A 63 -3.42 -15.33 10.09
N GLU A 64 -3.95 -15.44 11.32
CA GLU A 64 -4.62 -16.65 11.80
C GLU A 64 -5.79 -17.07 10.89
N ILE A 65 -6.57 -16.12 10.38
CA ILE A 65 -7.66 -16.41 9.44
C ILE A 65 -7.09 -16.99 8.14
N LEU A 66 -6.19 -16.28 7.47
CA LEU A 66 -5.70 -16.62 6.14
C LEU A 66 -4.75 -17.83 6.12
N ALA A 67 -3.98 -18.04 7.19
CA ALA A 67 -3.10 -19.19 7.33
C ALA A 67 -3.80 -20.43 7.93
N SER A 68 -5.11 -20.35 8.30
CA SER A 68 -5.82 -21.45 8.93
C SER A 68 -5.98 -22.65 8.00
N MET A 69 -5.99 -23.85 8.59
CA MET A 69 -6.31 -25.08 7.86
C MET A 69 -7.69 -25.01 7.18
N ARG A 70 -8.69 -24.40 7.85
CA ARG A 70 -10.04 -24.27 7.29
C ARG A 70 -10.05 -23.39 6.04
N PHE A 71 -9.33 -22.24 6.06
CA PHE A 71 -9.19 -21.37 4.89
C PHE A 71 -8.55 -22.13 3.72
N LYS A 72 -7.46 -22.85 4.00
CA LYS A 72 -6.75 -23.66 3.01
C LYS A 72 -7.63 -24.74 2.40
N GLU A 73 -8.39 -25.50 3.21
CA GLU A 73 -9.30 -26.56 2.74
C GLU A 73 -10.35 -25.99 1.79
N LEU A 74 -11.00 -24.89 2.16
CA LEU A 74 -12.01 -24.23 1.32
C LEU A 74 -11.42 -23.74 0.00
N LEU A 75 -10.25 -23.10 0.07
CA LEU A 75 -9.52 -22.61 -1.09
C LEU A 75 -9.13 -23.75 -2.05
N ASP A 76 -8.54 -24.83 -1.53
CA ASP A 76 -8.12 -26.00 -2.33
C ASP A 76 -9.33 -26.64 -3.05
N VAL A 77 -10.49 -26.71 -2.39
CA VAL A 77 -11.73 -27.23 -3.01
C VAL A 77 -12.21 -26.31 -4.13
N CYS A 78 -12.21 -25.00 -3.91
CA CYS A 78 -12.65 -24.03 -4.92
C CYS A 78 -11.71 -24.05 -6.13
N LEU A 79 -10.38 -23.99 -5.92
CA LEU A 79 -9.38 -24.05 -7.01
C LEU A 79 -9.45 -25.36 -7.80
N LYS A 80 -9.71 -26.49 -7.12
CA LYS A 80 -9.92 -27.78 -7.78
C LYS A 80 -11.17 -27.77 -8.65
N ALA A 81 -12.27 -27.23 -8.13
CA ALA A 81 -13.53 -27.13 -8.87
C ALA A 81 -13.40 -26.24 -10.11
N GLU A 82 -12.68 -25.12 -10.02
CA GLU A 82 -12.39 -24.23 -11.13
C GLU A 82 -11.60 -24.93 -12.24
N LYS A 83 -10.58 -25.74 -11.88
CA LYS A 83 -9.80 -26.54 -12.83
C LYS A 83 -10.63 -27.63 -13.51
N GLU A 84 -11.55 -28.27 -12.78
CA GLU A 84 -12.41 -29.35 -13.30
C GLU A 84 -13.57 -28.84 -14.15
N ASN A 85 -14.06 -27.62 -13.90
CA ASN A 85 -15.22 -27.01 -14.54
C ASN A 85 -15.01 -25.50 -14.73
N ALA A 86 -14.42 -25.13 -15.86
CA ALA A 86 -14.29 -23.73 -16.26
C ALA A 86 -15.69 -23.08 -16.36
N GLY A 87 -15.98 -22.07 -15.53
CA GLY A 87 -17.26 -21.38 -15.46
C GLY A 87 -18.11 -21.75 -14.23
N VAL A 88 -17.60 -22.51 -13.28
CA VAL A 88 -18.23 -22.67 -11.96
C VAL A 88 -18.19 -21.37 -11.15
N PHE A 89 -17.15 -20.56 -11.38
CA PHE A 89 -16.96 -19.23 -10.87
C PHE A 89 -16.93 -18.20 -12.03
N ASP A 90 -17.34 -16.98 -11.75
CA ASP A 90 -17.15 -15.86 -12.66
C ASP A 90 -15.71 -15.33 -12.63
N GLU A 91 -15.42 -14.33 -13.45
CA GLU A 91 -14.06 -13.76 -13.58
C GLU A 91 -13.55 -13.12 -12.27
N VAL A 92 -14.43 -12.42 -11.54
CA VAL A 92 -14.12 -11.80 -10.26
C VAL A 92 -13.83 -12.84 -9.18
N GLN A 93 -14.70 -13.85 -9.07
CA GLN A 93 -14.53 -14.95 -8.13
C GLN A 93 -13.23 -15.73 -8.40
N SER A 94 -12.92 -15.98 -9.68
CA SER A 94 -11.67 -16.61 -10.09
C SER A 94 -10.43 -15.75 -9.75
N ALA A 95 -10.54 -14.43 -9.90
CA ALA A 95 -9.47 -13.51 -9.49
C ALA A 95 -9.28 -13.52 -7.96
N ILE A 96 -10.36 -13.46 -7.19
CA ILE A 96 -10.31 -13.54 -5.72
C ILE A 96 -9.65 -14.86 -5.27
N LEU A 97 -9.97 -15.98 -5.91
CA LEU A 97 -9.33 -17.28 -5.57
C LEU A 97 -7.82 -17.29 -5.84
N ARG A 98 -7.38 -16.66 -6.93
CA ARG A 98 -5.93 -16.54 -7.23
C ARG A 98 -5.21 -15.68 -6.19
N GLU A 99 -5.73 -14.49 -5.88
CA GLU A 99 -5.16 -13.61 -4.87
C GLU A 99 -5.18 -14.26 -3.47
N ALA A 100 -6.27 -14.97 -3.13
CA ALA A 100 -6.37 -15.70 -1.86
C ALA A 100 -5.33 -16.82 -1.75
N ALA A 101 -5.02 -17.49 -2.86
CA ALA A 101 -3.99 -18.54 -2.88
C ALA A 101 -2.59 -17.97 -2.65
N GLU A 102 -2.27 -16.86 -3.31
CA GLU A 102 -0.99 -16.18 -3.15
C GLU A 102 -0.83 -15.63 -1.73
N GLU A 103 -1.87 -15.01 -1.18
CA GLU A 103 -1.83 -14.45 0.17
C GLU A 103 -1.71 -15.55 1.23
N GLN A 104 -2.44 -16.66 1.06
CA GLN A 104 -2.35 -17.82 1.93
C GLN A 104 -0.94 -18.44 1.89
N GLU A 105 -0.35 -18.63 0.72
CA GLU A 105 1.02 -19.11 0.56
C GLU A 105 2.03 -18.16 1.23
N ARG A 106 1.87 -16.85 1.04
CA ARG A 106 2.72 -15.80 1.60
C ARG A 106 2.72 -15.77 3.12
N LEU A 107 1.56 -15.96 3.75
CA LEU A 107 1.40 -15.83 5.19
C LEU A 107 1.62 -17.13 5.96
N SER A 108 1.25 -18.28 5.38
CA SER A 108 1.31 -19.56 6.08
C SER A 108 2.73 -20.04 6.42
N CYS A 109 3.74 -19.52 5.74
CA CYS A 109 5.14 -19.85 6.00
C CYS A 109 5.78 -19.02 7.13
N ILE A 110 5.10 -17.96 7.61
CA ILE A 110 5.63 -17.06 8.65
C ILE A 110 5.04 -17.48 10.01
N PRO A 111 5.87 -17.72 11.05
CA PRO A 111 5.38 -17.98 12.39
C PRO A 111 4.53 -16.80 12.92
N PRO A 112 3.35 -17.04 13.53
CA PRO A 112 2.44 -15.98 13.98
C PRO A 112 3.07 -14.99 14.93
N GLU A 113 3.89 -15.46 15.87
CA GLU A 113 4.60 -14.61 16.82
C GLU A 113 5.60 -13.67 16.14
N GLU A 114 6.20 -14.08 15.03
CA GLU A 114 7.14 -13.24 14.27
C GLU A 114 6.38 -12.22 13.41
N TYR A 115 5.27 -12.61 12.83
CA TYR A 115 4.41 -11.71 12.07
C TYR A 115 3.86 -10.59 12.95
N ARG A 116 3.34 -10.94 14.12
CA ARG A 116 2.90 -9.98 15.15
C ARG A 116 4.03 -9.06 15.60
N ALA A 117 5.18 -9.63 15.98
CA ALA A 117 6.33 -8.85 16.44
C ALA A 117 6.83 -7.86 15.39
N TYR A 118 6.79 -8.25 14.11
CA TYR A 118 7.13 -7.37 13.00
C TYR A 118 6.11 -6.23 12.83
N ALA A 119 4.81 -6.51 12.92
CA ALA A 119 3.77 -5.49 12.85
C ALA A 119 3.88 -4.46 14.01
N GLU A 120 4.14 -4.93 15.23
CA GLU A 120 4.41 -4.04 16.36
C GLU A 120 5.69 -3.21 16.17
N LEU A 121 6.75 -3.81 15.60
CA LEU A 121 8.01 -3.12 15.31
C LEU A 121 7.82 -2.00 14.29
N THR A 122 7.15 -2.28 13.18
CA THR A 122 6.92 -1.29 12.11
C THR A 122 6.03 -0.14 12.58
N ALA A 123 4.97 -0.43 13.33
CA ALA A 123 4.12 0.60 13.93
C ALA A 123 4.91 1.53 14.88
N ARG A 124 5.78 0.99 15.74
CA ARG A 124 6.65 1.82 16.60
C ARG A 124 7.72 2.58 15.81
N ALA A 125 8.19 2.01 14.70
CA ALA A 125 9.27 2.59 13.89
C ALA A 125 8.88 3.93 13.28
N THR A 126 7.63 4.12 12.90
CA THR A 126 7.10 5.37 12.34
C THR A 126 7.34 6.55 13.27
N GLY A 127 6.93 6.45 14.53
CA GLY A 127 7.16 7.51 15.50
C GLY A 127 8.64 7.76 15.83
N ILE A 128 9.50 6.73 15.78
CA ILE A 128 10.95 6.89 15.95
C ILE A 128 11.55 7.60 14.75
N TRP A 129 11.16 7.20 13.55
CA TRP A 129 11.59 7.80 12.28
C TRP A 129 11.21 9.29 12.19
N THR A 130 9.96 9.64 12.51
CA THR A 130 9.48 11.03 12.50
C THR A 130 10.36 11.92 13.37
N ARG A 131 10.62 11.51 14.63
CA ARG A 131 11.48 12.26 15.56
C ARG A 131 12.94 12.33 15.08
N ALA A 132 13.48 11.27 14.53
CA ALA A 132 14.82 11.21 14.01
C ALA A 132 14.99 12.13 12.80
N ARG A 133 14.00 12.16 11.89
CA ARG A 133 13.94 13.05 10.72
C ARG A 133 13.90 14.53 11.13
N GLU A 134 13.01 14.90 12.06
CA GLU A 134 12.91 16.27 12.58
C GLU A 134 14.25 16.80 13.12
N LYS A 135 15.04 15.92 13.75
CA LYS A 135 16.33 16.26 14.37
C LYS A 135 17.53 16.00 13.47
N ASN A 136 17.33 15.48 12.27
CA ASN A 136 18.39 14.97 11.39
C ASN A 136 19.32 13.96 12.11
N ASP A 137 18.74 13.09 12.95
CA ASP A 137 19.42 12.11 13.81
C ASP A 137 19.20 10.68 13.29
N PHE A 138 19.93 10.31 12.24
CA PHE A 138 19.87 8.94 11.72
C PHE A 138 20.32 7.88 12.76
N ALA A 139 21.22 8.25 13.66
CA ALA A 139 21.79 7.31 14.63
C ALA A 139 20.72 6.73 15.57
N SER A 140 19.70 7.51 15.94
CA SER A 140 18.57 7.03 16.75
C SER A 140 17.61 6.14 15.98
N PHE A 141 17.52 6.23 14.65
CA PHE A 141 16.67 5.38 13.81
C PHE A 141 17.38 4.09 13.33
N ALA A 142 18.67 4.15 13.12
CA ALA A 142 19.45 3.04 12.54
C ALA A 142 19.26 1.67 13.22
N PRO A 143 19.14 1.55 14.57
CA PRO A 143 18.91 0.26 15.22
C PRO A 143 17.57 -0.36 14.80
N VAL A 144 16.49 0.43 14.77
CA VAL A 144 15.14 -0.01 14.37
C VAL A 144 15.11 -0.41 12.90
N LEU A 145 15.72 0.38 12.02
CA LEU A 145 15.85 0.06 10.60
C LEU A 145 16.59 -1.27 10.40
N LYS A 146 17.65 -1.52 11.16
CA LYS A 146 18.39 -2.79 11.10
C LYS A 146 17.51 -3.98 11.49
N GLU A 147 16.66 -3.81 12.49
CA GLU A 147 15.74 -4.85 12.94
C GLU A 147 14.66 -5.12 11.88
N ILE A 148 14.06 -4.08 11.28
CA ILE A 148 13.11 -4.19 10.16
C ILE A 148 13.74 -4.96 9.00
N ILE A 149 14.96 -4.58 8.57
CA ILE A 149 15.69 -5.27 7.49
C ILE A 149 15.95 -6.74 7.84
N SER A 150 16.23 -7.04 9.11
CA SER A 150 16.44 -8.41 9.57
C SER A 150 15.18 -9.27 9.42
N TYR A 151 14.01 -8.75 9.83
CA TYR A 151 12.71 -9.42 9.63
C TYR A 151 12.39 -9.60 8.14
N GLN A 152 12.58 -8.57 7.33
CA GLN A 152 12.32 -8.65 5.89
C GLN A 152 13.17 -9.73 5.21
N LYS A 153 14.46 -9.80 5.54
CA LYS A 153 15.34 -10.89 5.04
C LYS A 153 14.87 -12.27 5.49
N LYS A 154 14.40 -12.39 6.73
CA LYS A 154 13.90 -13.63 7.29
C LYS A 154 12.61 -14.07 6.59
N PHE A 155 11.67 -13.17 6.41
CA PHE A 155 10.41 -13.44 5.71
C PHE A 155 10.63 -13.76 4.23
N ALA A 156 11.56 -13.07 3.57
CA ALA A 156 11.96 -13.42 2.21
C ALA A 156 12.55 -14.84 2.16
N ALA A 157 13.35 -15.23 3.15
CA ALA A 157 13.92 -16.59 3.22
C ALA A 157 12.85 -17.68 3.42
N TYR A 158 11.79 -17.42 4.18
CA TYR A 158 10.66 -18.34 4.33
C TYR A 158 9.90 -18.58 3.03
N ARG A 159 9.81 -17.55 2.16
CA ARG A 159 9.09 -17.59 0.88
C ARG A 159 9.93 -18.00 -0.31
N ALA A 160 11.26 -17.91 -0.18
CA ALA A 160 12.18 -18.15 -1.29
C ALA A 160 12.12 -19.58 -1.80
N LYS A 161 12.03 -19.75 -3.10
CA LYS A 161 12.20 -21.04 -3.78
C LYS A 161 13.68 -21.41 -3.84
N PRO A 162 14.02 -22.70 -3.98
CA PRO A 162 15.41 -23.14 -4.10
C PRO A 162 16.15 -22.34 -5.19
N GLY A 163 17.25 -21.68 -4.82
CA GLY A 163 18.08 -20.87 -5.72
C GLY A 163 17.57 -19.46 -6.01
N GLN A 164 16.39 -19.07 -5.52
CA GLN A 164 15.87 -17.70 -5.68
C GLN A 164 16.63 -16.73 -4.77
N LYS A 165 16.97 -15.56 -5.29
CA LYS A 165 17.60 -14.51 -4.51
C LYS A 165 16.57 -13.84 -3.59
N LEU A 166 16.92 -13.55 -2.34
CA LEU A 166 16.00 -12.96 -1.37
C LEU A 166 15.46 -11.59 -1.81
N TYR A 167 16.27 -10.82 -2.54
CA TYR A 167 15.86 -9.53 -3.03
C TYR A 167 14.80 -9.66 -4.15
N ASP A 168 14.88 -10.68 -5.00
CA ASP A 168 13.86 -10.96 -6.01
C ASP A 168 12.52 -11.35 -5.37
N VAL A 169 12.53 -12.07 -4.22
CA VAL A 169 11.31 -12.32 -3.44
C VAL A 169 10.68 -11.03 -2.92
N MET A 170 11.52 -10.06 -2.53
CA MET A 170 11.04 -8.75 -2.08
C MET A 170 10.48 -7.92 -3.24
N LEU A 171 11.15 -7.90 -4.39
CA LEU A 171 10.68 -7.19 -5.58
C LEU A 171 9.30 -7.70 -6.04
N ASP A 172 9.13 -9.04 -6.08
CA ASP A 172 7.87 -9.69 -6.46
C ASP A 172 6.69 -9.30 -5.53
N THR A 173 6.97 -8.94 -4.28
CA THR A 173 5.94 -8.47 -3.33
C THR A 173 5.35 -7.11 -3.75
N TYR A 174 6.15 -6.24 -4.34
CA TYR A 174 5.74 -4.90 -4.75
C TYR A 174 5.26 -4.83 -6.20
N GLU A 175 5.87 -5.65 -7.07
CA GLU A 175 5.53 -5.73 -8.48
C GLU A 175 5.69 -7.17 -8.95
N LYS A 176 4.58 -7.89 -9.15
CA LYS A 176 4.58 -9.31 -9.48
C LYS A 176 5.39 -9.63 -10.75
N GLY A 177 6.27 -10.61 -10.64
CA GLY A 177 7.13 -11.06 -11.73
C GLY A 177 8.41 -10.25 -11.93
N PHE A 178 8.59 -9.14 -11.21
CA PHE A 178 9.82 -8.35 -11.30
C PHE A 178 10.98 -8.99 -10.51
N ASN A 179 12.19 -8.87 -11.05
CA ASN A 179 13.41 -9.39 -10.46
C ASN A 179 14.62 -8.52 -10.87
N MET A 180 15.76 -8.74 -10.25
CA MET A 180 16.99 -7.97 -10.55
C MET A 180 17.46 -8.14 -12.00
N GLU A 181 17.30 -9.32 -12.59
CA GLU A 181 17.73 -9.57 -13.98
C GLU A 181 16.99 -8.66 -14.98
N MET A 182 15.72 -8.36 -14.71
CA MET A 182 14.92 -7.42 -15.51
C MET A 182 15.25 -5.96 -15.17
N LEU A 183 15.41 -5.64 -13.89
CA LEU A 183 15.54 -4.27 -13.42
C LEU A 183 16.95 -3.69 -13.59
N ASP A 184 18.01 -4.49 -13.42
CA ASP A 184 19.39 -3.99 -13.50
C ASP A 184 19.70 -3.36 -14.88
N PRO A 185 19.41 -3.99 -16.03
CA PRO A 185 19.60 -3.38 -17.35
C PRO A 185 18.77 -2.10 -17.54
N PHE A 186 17.53 -2.10 -17.04
CA PHE A 186 16.65 -0.93 -17.09
C PHE A 186 17.26 0.24 -16.32
N PHE A 187 17.70 0.04 -15.08
CA PHE A 187 18.29 1.10 -14.27
C PHE A 187 19.65 1.57 -14.81
N GLU A 188 20.46 0.68 -15.39
CA GLU A 188 21.70 1.11 -16.06
C GLU A 188 21.42 1.99 -17.28
N LEU A 189 20.41 1.65 -18.07
CA LEU A 189 19.95 2.49 -19.19
C LEU A 189 19.46 3.86 -18.69
N MET A 190 18.62 3.87 -17.66
CA MET A 190 18.09 5.09 -17.04
C MET A 190 19.23 5.98 -16.50
N LYS A 191 20.16 5.43 -15.74
CA LYS A 191 21.35 6.17 -15.26
C LYS A 191 22.12 6.78 -16.42
N GLY A 192 22.39 5.99 -17.47
CA GLY A 192 23.15 6.45 -18.63
C GLY A 192 22.49 7.58 -19.41
N LYS A 193 21.15 7.65 -19.43
CA LYS A 193 20.38 8.66 -20.16
C LYS A 193 19.96 9.83 -19.31
N ILE A 194 19.44 9.57 -18.12
CA ILE A 194 18.80 10.59 -17.28
C ILE A 194 19.82 11.39 -16.46
N VAL A 195 20.86 10.75 -15.90
CA VAL A 195 21.83 11.47 -15.06
C VAL A 195 22.57 12.60 -15.80
N PRO A 196 23.04 12.43 -17.05
CA PRO A 196 23.60 13.54 -17.81
C PRO A 196 22.61 14.69 -18.05
N LEU A 197 21.35 14.34 -18.40
CA LEU A 197 20.28 15.32 -18.60
C LEU A 197 19.95 16.10 -17.32
N LEU A 198 19.86 15.43 -16.18
CA LEU A 198 19.63 16.07 -14.88
C LEU A 198 20.76 17.04 -14.52
N LYS A 199 22.03 16.67 -14.78
CA LYS A 199 23.17 17.56 -14.54
C LYS A 199 23.10 18.81 -15.41
N GLU A 200 22.80 18.67 -16.68
CA GLU A 200 22.63 19.79 -17.60
C GLU A 200 21.45 20.69 -17.20
N SER A 201 20.29 20.10 -16.88
CA SER A 201 19.12 20.82 -16.39
C SER A 201 19.40 21.58 -15.10
N ALA A 202 20.09 20.96 -14.13
CA ALA A 202 20.47 21.60 -12.87
C ALA A 202 21.41 22.80 -13.06
N GLU A 203 22.33 22.76 -14.05
CA GLU A 203 23.17 23.93 -14.38
C GLU A 203 22.35 25.05 -15.03
N ARG A 204 21.44 24.71 -15.95
CA ARG A 204 20.55 25.69 -16.61
C ARG A 204 19.57 26.34 -15.65
N SER A 205 19.00 25.58 -14.73
CA SER A 205 18.00 26.06 -13.78
C SER A 205 18.55 27.08 -12.77
N LYS A 206 19.87 27.16 -12.56
CA LYS A 206 20.50 28.18 -11.70
C LYS A 206 20.19 29.62 -12.13
N THR A 207 19.81 29.83 -13.38
CA THR A 207 19.49 31.15 -13.93
C THR A 207 17.98 31.45 -13.87
N VAL A 208 17.16 30.48 -13.48
CA VAL A 208 15.70 30.66 -13.37
C VAL A 208 15.38 31.21 -11.98
N PRO A 209 14.72 32.39 -11.91
CA PRO A 209 14.33 32.97 -10.63
C PRO A 209 13.28 32.06 -9.93
N ASP A 210 13.58 31.61 -8.71
CA ASP A 210 12.70 30.76 -7.91
C ASP A 210 12.34 31.33 -6.53
N ALA A 211 12.73 32.60 -6.28
CA ALA A 211 12.47 33.26 -5.00
C ALA A 211 10.99 33.31 -4.61
N PHE A 212 10.08 33.36 -5.60
CA PHE A 212 8.64 33.33 -5.38
C PHE A 212 8.17 32.02 -4.74
N LEU A 213 8.84 30.89 -5.00
CA LEU A 213 8.49 29.60 -4.39
C LEU A 213 8.70 29.58 -2.86
N SER A 214 9.54 30.49 -2.36
CA SER A 214 9.87 30.64 -0.93
C SER A 214 9.39 31.96 -0.35
N ALA A 215 8.42 32.63 -0.98
CA ALA A 215 7.78 33.81 -0.43
C ALA A 215 7.00 33.47 0.85
N ASP A 216 6.45 34.47 1.51
CA ASP A 216 5.63 34.25 2.71
C ASP A 216 4.25 33.72 2.31
N TYR A 217 4.07 32.40 2.42
CA TYR A 217 2.80 31.71 2.18
C TYR A 217 2.28 31.16 3.52
N PRO A 218 1.35 31.87 4.19
CA PRO A 218 0.76 31.39 5.43
C PRO A 218 0.15 29.99 5.28
N GLU A 219 0.23 29.16 6.32
CA GLU A 219 -0.32 27.79 6.29
C GLU A 219 -1.80 27.76 5.89
N ALA A 220 -2.61 28.74 6.33
CA ALA A 220 -4.01 28.83 5.96
C ALA A 220 -4.19 29.01 4.42
N ALA A 221 -3.33 29.81 3.77
CA ALA A 221 -3.37 29.98 2.33
C ALA A 221 -2.89 28.73 1.58
N GLN A 222 -1.88 28.02 2.13
CA GLN A 222 -1.45 26.73 1.57
C GLN A 222 -2.56 25.67 1.71
N ALA A 223 -3.29 25.65 2.83
CA ALA A 223 -4.42 24.74 3.04
C ALA A 223 -5.57 25.00 2.07
N GLU A 224 -5.88 26.27 1.82
CA GLU A 224 -6.90 26.67 0.83
C GLU A 224 -6.49 26.26 -0.59
N ALA A 225 -5.24 26.50 -0.96
CA ALA A 225 -4.69 26.10 -2.26
C ALA A 225 -4.67 24.57 -2.42
N ALA A 226 -4.26 23.83 -1.39
CA ALA A 226 -4.26 22.38 -1.37
C ALA A 226 -5.67 21.81 -1.59
N ARG A 227 -6.67 22.36 -0.88
CA ARG A 227 -8.06 21.95 -1.06
C ARG A 227 -8.56 22.25 -2.47
N PHE A 228 -8.28 23.46 -2.97
CA PHE A 228 -8.65 23.85 -4.33
C PHE A 228 -8.06 22.93 -5.39
N LEU A 229 -6.76 22.58 -5.28
CA LEU A 229 -6.09 21.71 -6.23
C LEU A 229 -6.67 20.29 -6.20
N ALA A 230 -6.92 19.74 -5.01
CA ALA A 230 -7.56 18.44 -4.87
C ALA A 230 -8.96 18.42 -5.51
N GLU A 231 -9.79 19.43 -5.25
CA GLU A 231 -11.11 19.58 -5.88
C GLU A 231 -11.02 19.75 -7.40
N TYR A 232 -10.04 20.50 -7.88
CA TYR A 232 -9.79 20.73 -9.31
C TYR A 232 -9.46 19.42 -10.05
N GLU A 233 -8.68 18.53 -9.44
CA GLU A 233 -8.39 17.20 -9.98
C GLU A 233 -9.58 16.22 -9.88
N GLY A 234 -10.57 16.51 -9.06
CA GLY A 234 -11.76 15.69 -8.89
C GLY A 234 -11.83 14.92 -7.58
N PHE A 235 -11.03 15.33 -6.56
CA PHE A 235 -11.14 14.74 -5.21
C PHE A 235 -12.50 15.04 -4.61
N ASP A 236 -13.20 13.98 -4.22
CA ASP A 236 -14.54 14.07 -3.62
C ASP A 236 -14.42 14.09 -2.08
N PHE A 237 -14.62 15.28 -1.49
CA PHE A 237 -14.55 15.47 -0.04
C PHE A 237 -15.73 14.86 0.74
N ASP A 238 -16.78 14.38 0.08
CA ASP A 238 -17.82 13.56 0.70
C ASP A 238 -17.36 12.08 0.86
N ARG A 239 -16.31 11.69 0.13
CA ARG A 239 -15.72 10.36 0.13
C ARG A 239 -14.27 10.35 0.58
N GLY A 240 -13.70 11.49 0.94
CA GLY A 240 -12.29 11.59 1.27
C GLY A 240 -11.95 12.68 2.28
N VAL A 241 -10.76 12.57 2.85
CA VAL A 241 -10.20 13.49 3.83
C VAL A 241 -8.82 13.94 3.39
N LEU A 242 -8.54 15.25 3.52
CA LEU A 242 -7.19 15.82 3.41
C LEU A 242 -6.71 16.24 4.80
N ALA A 243 -5.61 15.66 5.26
CA ALA A 243 -5.00 15.95 6.56
C ALA A 243 -3.52 16.34 6.44
N LEU A 244 -2.87 16.62 7.58
CA LEU A 244 -1.44 16.89 7.65
C LEU A 244 -0.68 15.69 8.22
N SER A 245 0.48 15.40 7.64
CA SER A 245 1.40 14.38 8.16
C SER A 245 2.86 14.78 7.96
N ALA A 246 3.77 14.04 8.59
CA ALA A 246 5.20 14.26 8.42
C ALA A 246 5.71 13.94 7.01
N HIS A 247 5.07 13.01 6.33
CA HIS A 247 5.32 12.61 4.95
C HIS A 247 3.99 12.37 4.25
N PRO A 248 3.68 13.04 3.14
CA PRO A 248 2.45 12.84 2.40
C PRO A 248 2.24 11.38 2.03
N PHE A 249 1.01 10.91 2.14
CA PHE A 249 0.61 9.57 1.74
C PHE A 249 -0.89 9.49 1.49
N THR A 250 -1.30 8.49 0.72
CA THR A 250 -2.71 8.14 0.47
C THR A 250 -3.03 6.81 1.13
N THR A 251 -4.22 6.74 1.73
CA THR A 251 -4.75 5.55 2.39
C THR A 251 -6.16 5.27 1.91
N ASN A 252 -6.42 4.02 1.54
CA ASN A 252 -7.74 3.51 1.18
C ASN A 252 -8.30 2.67 2.33
N LEU A 253 -9.39 3.12 2.93
CA LEU A 253 -10.21 2.34 3.87
C LEU A 253 -11.38 1.68 3.14
N HIS A 254 -11.90 2.36 2.13
CA HIS A 254 -12.98 1.96 1.24
C HIS A 254 -12.98 2.92 0.05
N ASN A 255 -13.51 2.54 -1.13
CA ASN A 255 -13.64 3.49 -2.25
C ASN A 255 -14.57 4.69 -1.95
N HIS A 256 -15.27 4.67 -0.82
CA HIS A 256 -16.04 5.78 -0.24
C HIS A 256 -15.38 6.38 1.03
N ASP A 257 -14.15 5.98 1.37
CA ASP A 257 -13.33 6.57 2.43
C ASP A 257 -11.85 6.47 2.06
N VAL A 258 -11.41 7.38 1.21
CA VAL A 258 -10.01 7.50 0.79
C VAL A 258 -9.41 8.76 1.41
N ARG A 259 -8.27 8.63 2.06
CA ARG A 259 -7.65 9.71 2.83
C ARG A 259 -6.28 10.04 2.28
N ILE A 260 -6.05 11.32 2.05
CA ILE A 260 -4.76 11.85 1.62
C ILE A 260 -4.18 12.77 2.67
N THR A 261 -2.85 12.86 2.70
CA THR A 261 -2.17 13.81 3.57
C THR A 261 -1.23 14.71 2.77
N THR A 262 -0.93 15.86 3.33
CA THR A 262 0.07 16.78 2.81
C THR A 262 0.90 17.36 3.95
N HIS A 263 1.86 18.23 3.62
CA HIS A 263 2.61 19.00 4.60
C HIS A 263 2.85 20.41 4.07
N TYR A 264 2.87 21.39 4.96
CA TYR A 264 3.14 22.78 4.58
C TYR A 264 4.58 23.14 4.93
N GLN A 265 5.28 23.69 3.97
CA GLN A 265 6.67 24.09 4.08
C GLN A 265 6.88 25.51 3.56
N LYS A 266 8.07 26.07 3.81
CA LYS A 266 8.43 27.38 3.30
C LYS A 266 8.39 27.46 1.77
N ARG A 267 8.78 26.36 1.08
CA ARG A 267 8.62 26.26 -0.38
C ARG A 267 7.22 25.69 -0.69
N ILE A 268 6.42 26.51 -1.36
CA ILE A 268 5.03 26.18 -1.70
C ILE A 268 4.92 25.02 -2.70
N ASP A 269 5.89 24.85 -3.59
CA ASP A 269 5.93 23.76 -4.56
C ASP A 269 5.84 22.39 -3.89
N SER A 270 6.45 22.22 -2.71
CA SER A 270 6.39 20.96 -1.96
C SER A 270 4.95 20.55 -1.61
N SER A 271 4.12 21.46 -1.12
CA SER A 271 2.72 21.17 -0.80
C SER A 271 1.85 21.01 -2.04
N ILE A 272 2.08 21.79 -3.08
CA ILE A 272 1.38 21.70 -4.36
C ILE A 272 1.58 20.34 -5.00
N PHE A 273 2.84 19.95 -5.25
CA PHE A 273 3.13 18.66 -5.88
C PHE A 273 2.69 17.46 -5.03
N SER A 274 2.81 17.57 -3.70
CA SER A 274 2.30 16.52 -2.81
C SER A 274 0.79 16.32 -2.95
N VAL A 275 0.01 17.40 -2.97
CA VAL A 275 -1.45 17.29 -3.10
C VAL A 275 -1.86 16.71 -4.44
N LEU A 276 -1.26 17.19 -5.55
CA LEU A 276 -1.54 16.67 -6.89
C LEU A 276 -1.21 15.16 -6.98
N HIS A 277 -0.07 14.76 -6.43
CA HIS A 277 0.37 13.37 -6.39
C HIS A 277 -0.60 12.48 -5.59
N GLU A 278 -0.88 12.87 -4.34
CA GLU A 278 -1.76 12.08 -3.45
C GLU A 278 -3.21 12.06 -3.95
N THR A 279 -3.67 13.16 -4.58
CA THR A 279 -4.99 13.19 -5.22
C THR A 279 -5.06 12.20 -6.39
N GLY A 280 -3.99 12.09 -7.19
CA GLY A 280 -3.92 11.09 -8.26
C GLY A 280 -4.08 9.65 -7.76
N HIS A 281 -3.44 9.30 -6.65
CA HIS A 281 -3.66 8.03 -5.95
C HIS A 281 -5.11 7.89 -5.49
N ALA A 282 -5.68 8.93 -4.89
CA ALA A 282 -7.04 8.89 -4.36
C ALA A 282 -8.11 8.71 -5.46
N ILE A 283 -7.96 9.38 -6.61
CA ILE A 283 -8.88 9.23 -7.74
C ILE A 283 -8.87 7.79 -8.26
N TYR A 284 -7.70 7.14 -8.29
CA TYR A 284 -7.60 5.74 -8.64
C TYR A 284 -8.39 4.85 -7.68
N GLU A 285 -8.24 5.08 -6.36
CA GLU A 285 -8.96 4.35 -5.32
C GLU A 285 -10.47 4.60 -5.34
N PHE A 286 -10.92 5.84 -5.59
CA PHE A 286 -12.34 6.17 -5.79
C PHE A 286 -12.96 5.44 -6.98
N GLY A 287 -12.15 5.10 -7.99
CA GLY A 287 -12.55 4.38 -9.19
C GLY A 287 -12.73 2.88 -9.01
N ILE A 288 -12.33 2.30 -7.88
CA ILE A 288 -12.56 0.89 -7.57
C ILE A 288 -14.05 0.64 -7.40
N ARG A 289 -14.57 -0.42 -8.04
CA ARG A 289 -15.99 -0.78 -7.98
C ARG A 289 -16.40 -1.17 -6.55
N ASP A 290 -17.64 -0.88 -6.17
CA ASP A 290 -18.20 -1.17 -4.83
C ASP A 290 -18.17 -2.68 -4.48
N ASP A 291 -18.33 -3.55 -5.48
CA ASP A 291 -18.28 -5.00 -5.29
C ASP A 291 -16.86 -5.56 -5.16
N LEU A 292 -15.83 -4.75 -5.40
CA LEU A 292 -14.41 -5.13 -5.31
C LEU A 292 -13.67 -4.51 -4.13
N THR A 293 -14.05 -3.32 -3.70
CA THR A 293 -13.28 -2.46 -2.78
C THR A 293 -12.88 -3.14 -1.46
N GLN A 294 -13.72 -4.06 -0.93
CA GLN A 294 -13.43 -4.83 0.29
C GLN A 294 -13.05 -6.28 -0.03
N THR A 295 -12.42 -6.51 -1.17
CA THR A 295 -11.88 -7.81 -1.57
C THR A 295 -10.37 -7.73 -1.84
N LEU A 296 -9.71 -8.87 -1.93
CA LEU A 296 -8.27 -8.92 -2.27
C LEU A 296 -7.96 -8.35 -3.65
N VAL A 297 -8.92 -8.33 -4.57
CA VAL A 297 -8.74 -7.74 -5.92
C VAL A 297 -9.04 -6.26 -5.98
N GLY A 298 -9.54 -5.66 -4.90
CA GLY A 298 -9.79 -4.23 -4.76
C GLY A 298 -8.62 -3.45 -4.14
N GLN A 299 -7.39 -3.94 -4.23
CA GLN A 299 -6.21 -3.37 -3.56
C GLN A 299 -5.28 -2.57 -4.50
N GLY A 300 -5.79 -2.05 -5.62
CA GLY A 300 -5.04 -1.16 -6.51
C GLY A 300 -4.00 -1.85 -7.40
N THR A 301 -4.12 -3.11 -7.69
CA THR A 301 -3.34 -3.95 -8.61
C THR A 301 -1.86 -4.12 -8.19
N SER A 302 -1.01 -3.11 -8.35
CA SER A 302 0.40 -3.14 -7.98
C SER A 302 0.89 -1.73 -7.61
N MET A 303 2.03 -1.65 -6.94
CA MET A 303 2.60 -0.35 -6.58
C MET A 303 2.99 0.47 -7.82
N GLY A 304 3.51 -0.18 -8.87
CA GLY A 304 3.85 0.48 -10.13
C GLY A 304 2.63 1.05 -10.84
N MET A 305 1.51 0.31 -10.86
CA MET A 305 0.27 0.80 -11.44
C MET A 305 -0.32 1.96 -10.63
N HIS A 306 -0.27 1.87 -9.31
CA HIS A 306 -0.73 2.91 -8.41
C HIS A 306 0.08 4.21 -8.58
N GLU A 307 1.42 4.09 -8.67
CA GLU A 307 2.32 5.22 -8.93
C GLU A 307 2.15 5.81 -10.33
N CYS A 308 1.77 5.01 -11.34
CA CYS A 308 1.42 5.55 -12.66
C CYS A 308 0.25 6.53 -12.61
N GLN A 309 -0.73 6.30 -11.72
CA GLN A 309 -1.88 7.19 -11.57
C GLN A 309 -1.45 8.51 -10.91
N SER A 310 -0.73 8.47 -9.80
CA SER A 310 -0.23 9.67 -9.14
C SER A 310 0.67 10.50 -10.06
N ARG A 311 1.59 9.86 -10.78
CA ARG A 311 2.47 10.53 -11.74
C ARG A 311 1.74 11.10 -12.94
N PHE A 312 0.67 10.47 -13.40
CA PHE A 312 -0.16 11.02 -14.46
C PHE A 312 -0.74 12.38 -14.04
N PHE A 313 -1.35 12.48 -12.86
CA PHE A 313 -1.92 13.72 -12.37
C PHE A 313 -0.83 14.74 -12.04
N GLU A 314 0.19 14.37 -11.27
CA GLU A 314 1.29 15.25 -10.89
C GLU A 314 1.99 15.86 -12.12
N ASN A 315 2.36 15.04 -13.12
CA ASN A 315 3.15 15.53 -14.24
C ASN A 315 2.28 16.18 -15.33
N THR A 316 1.01 15.76 -15.49
CA THR A 316 0.15 16.28 -16.56
C THR A 316 -0.63 17.52 -16.12
N VAL A 317 -1.11 17.56 -14.88
CA VAL A 317 -1.89 18.71 -14.37
C VAL A 317 -0.98 19.84 -13.91
N ALA A 318 0.15 19.53 -13.28
CA ALA A 318 1.09 20.55 -12.80
C ALA A 318 1.89 21.26 -13.92
N GLU A 319 1.95 20.68 -15.12
CA GLU A 319 2.66 21.27 -16.27
C GLU A 319 1.79 22.17 -17.16
N VAL A 320 0.49 22.31 -16.86
CA VAL A 320 -0.47 23.13 -17.58
C VAL A 320 -0.73 24.45 -16.85
#